data_0ff9efaf72536d1cdd82ee301996339e
#
_entry.id   0ff9efaf72536d1cdd82ee301996339e
#
_cell.length_a   1.000
_cell.length_b   1.000
_cell.length_c   1.000
_cell.angle_alpha   90.00
_cell.angle_beta   90.00
_cell.angle_gamma   90.00
#
_symmetry.space_group_name_H-M   'P 1'
#
loop_
_entity.id
_entity.type
_entity.pdbx_description
1 polymer ?
#
loop_
_entity_poly.entity_id
_entity_poly.type
_entity_poly.pdbx_seq_one_letter_code
_entity_poly.pdbx_strand_id
1 'polypeptide(L)'
;MATKSNKEEEIGNLPEKEFRIIIIIKMIQNLENKVELQKNSLETKTEKMQEMFNKDLEELKKRQLKMNNAINEIKITLEGTMSRITETEDRISEVEDKMV
;
A
#
# COMPACT_ATOMS: atom_id res chain seq x y z
N MET A 1 -9.00 41.05 -61.20
CA MET A 1 -10.15 40.53 -60.45
C MET A 1 -9.81 39.30 -59.66
N ALA A 2 -8.95 38.42 -60.14
CA ALA A 2 -8.53 37.23 -59.39
C ALA A 2 -7.78 37.57 -58.09
N THR A 3 -7.01 38.65 -58.06
CA THR A 3 -6.28 39.12 -56.85
C THR A 3 -7.17 39.66 -55.74
N LYS A 4 -8.32 40.26 -56.10
CA LYS A 4 -9.30 40.72 -55.08
C LYS A 4 -10.07 39.59 -54.43
N SER A 5 -10.42 38.60 -55.19
CA SER A 5 -11.12 37.39 -54.72
C SER A 5 -10.22 36.57 -53.77
N ASN A 6 -8.93 36.44 -54.10
CA ASN A 6 -7.96 35.73 -53.23
C ASN A 6 -7.70 36.47 -51.91
N LYS A 7 -7.65 37.81 -51.92
CA LYS A 7 -7.50 38.59 -50.69
C LYS A 7 -8.73 38.50 -49.79
N GLU A 8 -9.93 38.49 -50.35
CA GLU A 8 -11.17 38.30 -49.56
C GLU A 8 -11.25 36.93 -48.94
N GLU A 9 -10.82 35.89 -49.65
CA GLU A 9 -10.73 34.54 -49.13
C GLU A 9 -9.70 34.40 -48.04
N GLU A 10 -8.51 35.02 -48.19
CA GLU A 10 -7.47 35.01 -47.14
C GLU A 10 -7.95 35.74 -45.90
N ILE A 11 -8.59 36.90 -46.00
CA ILE A 11 -9.13 37.64 -44.87
C ILE A 11 -10.28 36.85 -44.20
N GLY A 12 -11.11 36.17 -44.95
CA GLY A 12 -12.18 35.32 -44.42
C GLY A 12 -11.69 34.07 -43.71
N ASN A 13 -10.55 33.49 -44.17
CA ASN A 13 -9.99 32.27 -43.58
C ASN A 13 -9.16 32.55 -42.32
N LEU A 14 -8.52 33.71 -42.17
CA LEU A 14 -7.72 34.08 -41.02
C LEU A 14 -8.50 34.03 -39.69
N PRO A 15 -9.68 34.66 -39.54
CA PRO A 15 -10.47 34.57 -38.33
C PRO A 15 -10.90 33.14 -37.99
N GLU A 16 -11.22 32.34 -38.99
CA GLU A 16 -11.61 30.94 -38.82
C GLU A 16 -10.44 30.09 -38.33
N LYS A 17 -9.27 30.26 -38.88
CA LYS A 17 -8.05 29.60 -38.43
C LYS A 17 -7.71 29.99 -37.01
N GLU A 18 -7.74 31.29 -36.67
CA GLU A 18 -7.50 31.79 -35.32
C GLU A 18 -8.52 31.20 -34.34
N PHE A 19 -9.78 31.14 -34.70
CA PHE A 19 -10.82 30.54 -33.87
C PHE A 19 -10.56 29.07 -33.60
N ARG A 20 -10.17 28.31 -34.61
CA ARG A 20 -9.81 26.89 -34.48
C ARG A 20 -8.61 26.72 -33.58
N ILE A 21 -7.58 27.55 -33.70
CA ILE A 21 -6.40 27.53 -32.84
C ILE A 21 -6.77 27.79 -31.39
N ILE A 22 -7.64 28.78 -31.14
CA ILE A 22 -8.11 29.11 -29.80
C ILE A 22 -8.88 27.93 -29.19
N ILE A 23 -9.75 27.28 -29.97
CA ILE A 23 -10.49 26.09 -29.52
C ILE A 23 -9.52 24.96 -29.15
N ILE A 24 -8.55 24.68 -30.00
CA ILE A 24 -7.53 23.64 -29.75
C ILE A 24 -6.74 23.94 -28.48
N ILE A 25 -6.30 25.19 -28.30
CA ILE A 25 -5.59 25.62 -27.11
C ILE A 25 -6.44 25.40 -25.85
N LYS A 26 -7.72 25.80 -25.89
CA LYS A 26 -8.66 25.59 -24.77
C LYS A 26 -8.88 24.13 -24.47
N MET A 27 -8.98 23.29 -25.49
CA MET A 27 -9.12 21.84 -25.32
C MET A 27 -7.88 21.24 -24.67
N ILE A 28 -6.69 21.65 -25.08
CA ILE A 28 -5.43 21.21 -24.49
C ILE A 28 -5.36 21.64 -23.02
N GLN A 29 -5.70 22.88 -22.72
CA GLN A 29 -5.73 23.40 -21.34
C GLN A 29 -6.71 22.62 -20.46
N ASN A 30 -7.89 22.29 -20.98
CA ASN A 30 -8.87 21.45 -20.29
C ASN A 30 -8.33 20.05 -20.00
N LEU A 31 -7.66 19.44 -20.98
CA LEU A 31 -7.03 18.13 -20.79
C LEU A 31 -5.91 18.17 -19.75
N GLU A 32 -5.06 19.20 -19.81
CA GLU A 32 -4.00 19.41 -18.84
C GLU A 32 -4.55 19.55 -17.42
N ASN A 33 -5.62 20.33 -17.24
CA ASN A 33 -6.29 20.49 -15.96
C ASN A 33 -6.89 19.17 -15.45
N LYS A 34 -7.50 18.38 -16.31
CA LYS A 34 -8.05 17.07 -15.96
C LYS A 34 -6.96 16.09 -15.56
N VAL A 35 -5.85 16.09 -16.27
CA VAL A 35 -4.69 15.25 -15.96
C VAL A 35 -4.10 15.65 -14.61
N GLU A 36 -3.98 16.93 -14.34
CA GLU A 36 -3.48 17.44 -13.06
C GLU A 36 -4.40 17.04 -11.90
N LEU A 37 -5.71 17.17 -12.08
CA LEU A 37 -6.68 16.73 -11.07
C LEU A 37 -6.62 15.22 -10.81
N GLN A 38 -6.49 14.42 -11.86
CA GLN A 38 -6.33 12.97 -11.73
C GLN A 38 -5.03 12.60 -11.03
N LYS A 39 -3.94 13.28 -11.37
CA LYS A 39 -2.64 13.10 -10.71
C LYS A 39 -2.74 13.38 -9.22
N ASN A 40 -3.34 14.51 -8.84
CA ASN A 40 -3.53 14.89 -7.44
C ASN A 40 -4.41 13.88 -6.69
N SER A 41 -5.48 13.40 -7.33
CA SER A 41 -6.36 12.38 -6.77
C SER A 41 -5.61 11.05 -6.55
N LEU A 42 -4.79 10.63 -7.50
CA LEU A 42 -3.98 9.42 -7.39
C LEU A 42 -2.91 9.55 -6.29
N GLU A 43 -2.24 10.68 -6.20
CA GLU A 43 -1.27 10.95 -5.14
C GLU A 43 -1.91 10.86 -3.76
N THR A 44 -3.09 11.47 -3.57
CA THR A 44 -3.84 11.40 -2.31
C THR A 44 -4.25 9.96 -1.96
N LYS A 45 -4.73 9.20 -2.94
CA LYS A 45 -5.09 7.79 -2.75
C LYS A 45 -3.88 6.94 -2.39
N THR A 46 -2.75 7.18 -3.05
CA THR A 46 -1.50 6.48 -2.79
C THR A 46 -0.99 6.76 -1.39
N GLU A 47 -1.04 8.01 -0.94
CA GLU A 47 -0.66 8.41 0.42
C GLU A 47 -1.54 7.70 1.47
N LYS A 48 -2.86 7.69 1.26
CA LYS A 48 -3.80 7.00 2.15
C LYS A 48 -3.54 5.50 2.21
N MET A 49 -3.29 4.87 1.07
CA MET A 49 -2.95 3.45 1.01
C MET A 49 -1.65 3.16 1.76
N GLN A 50 -0.66 4.02 1.62
CA GLN A 50 0.62 3.89 2.32
C GLN A 50 0.46 4.01 3.84
N GLU A 51 -0.35 4.96 4.31
CA GLU A 51 -0.68 5.10 5.73
C GLU A 51 -1.38 3.86 6.28
N MET A 52 -2.38 3.34 5.55
CA MET A 52 -3.10 2.12 5.94
C MET A 52 -2.16 0.92 5.97
N PHE A 53 -1.32 0.80 4.98
CA PHE A 53 -0.32 -0.27 4.90
C PHE A 53 0.67 -0.21 6.07
N ASN A 54 1.15 0.98 6.41
CA ASN A 54 2.04 1.18 7.54
C ASN A 54 1.38 0.82 8.87
N LYS A 55 0.10 1.17 9.06
CA LYS A 55 -0.68 0.78 10.24
C LYS A 55 -0.84 -0.73 10.33
N ASP A 56 -1.16 -1.38 9.22
CA ASP A 56 -1.31 -2.83 9.16
C ASP A 56 0.02 -3.54 9.48
N LEU A 57 1.14 -3.01 8.98
CA LEU A 57 2.46 -3.52 9.31
C LEU A 57 2.79 -3.39 10.80
N GLU A 58 2.45 -2.27 11.42
CA GLU A 58 2.66 -2.08 12.85
C GLU A 58 1.82 -3.05 13.67
N GLU A 59 0.55 -3.25 13.29
CA GLU A 59 -0.31 -4.24 13.94
C GLU A 59 0.23 -5.65 13.80
N LEU A 60 0.70 -6.03 12.61
CA LEU A 60 1.30 -7.34 12.36
C LEU A 60 2.56 -7.53 13.21
N LYS A 61 3.40 -6.52 13.33
CA LYS A 61 4.59 -6.56 14.20
C LYS A 61 4.21 -6.77 15.66
N LYS A 62 3.18 -6.08 16.14
CA LYS A 62 2.68 -6.25 17.51
C LYS A 62 2.14 -7.66 17.75
N ARG A 63 1.38 -8.21 16.81
CA ARG A 63 0.87 -9.58 16.86
C ARG A 63 1.99 -10.59 16.85
N GLN A 64 2.99 -10.39 16.01
CA GLN A 64 4.17 -11.24 15.94
C GLN A 64 4.93 -11.25 17.26
N LEU A 65 5.10 -10.09 17.88
CA LEU A 65 5.74 -9.98 19.19
C LEU A 65 4.96 -10.74 20.26
N LYS A 66 3.64 -10.59 20.30
CA LYS A 66 2.77 -11.32 21.22
C LYS A 66 2.85 -12.84 21.01
N MET A 67 2.87 -13.27 19.75
CA MET A 67 3.02 -14.69 19.42
C MET A 67 4.38 -15.23 19.86
N ASN A 68 5.45 -14.50 19.62
CA ASN A 68 6.79 -14.90 20.06
C ASN A 68 6.88 -14.99 21.58
N ASN A 69 6.28 -14.06 22.30
CA ASN A 69 6.19 -14.11 23.76
C ASN A 69 5.39 -15.31 24.24
N ALA A 70 4.25 -15.60 23.60
CA ALA A 70 3.44 -16.77 23.91
C ALA A 70 4.21 -18.09 23.67
N ILE A 71 4.93 -18.18 22.55
CA ILE A 71 5.78 -19.34 22.24
C ILE A 71 6.86 -19.51 23.28
N ASN A 72 7.50 -18.44 23.70
CA ASN A 72 8.52 -18.50 24.77
C ASN A 72 7.94 -18.97 26.11
N GLU A 73 6.76 -18.49 26.48
CA GLU A 73 6.06 -18.97 27.68
C GLU A 73 5.71 -20.45 27.59
N ILE A 74 5.26 -20.91 26.42
CA ILE A 74 4.99 -22.34 26.18
C ILE A 74 6.27 -23.15 26.32
N LYS A 75 7.38 -22.71 25.74
CA LYS A 75 8.69 -23.36 25.88
C LYS A 75 9.10 -23.50 27.33
N ILE A 76 9.01 -22.42 28.10
CA ILE A 76 9.36 -22.42 29.52
C ILE A 76 8.47 -23.40 30.29
N THR A 77 7.16 -23.39 30.00
CA THR A 77 6.21 -24.32 30.64
C THR A 77 6.52 -25.76 30.29
N LEU A 78 6.84 -26.06 29.02
CA LEU A 78 7.22 -27.40 28.58
C LEU A 78 8.51 -27.86 29.24
N GLU A 79 9.53 -27.03 29.34
CA GLU A 79 10.78 -27.31 30.01
C GLU A 79 10.53 -27.64 31.50
N GLY A 80 9.71 -26.83 32.16
CA GLY A 80 9.30 -27.09 33.54
C GLY A 80 8.55 -28.40 33.70
N THR A 81 7.64 -28.73 32.79
CA THR A 81 6.88 -29.99 32.78
C THR A 81 7.80 -31.19 32.55
N MET A 82 8.72 -31.09 31.60
CA MET A 82 9.71 -32.12 31.33
C MET A 82 10.61 -32.37 32.54
N SER A 83 11.07 -31.32 33.22
CA SER A 83 11.83 -31.45 34.45
C SER A 83 11.07 -32.16 35.54
N ARG A 84 9.77 -31.89 35.69
CA ARG A 84 8.89 -32.59 36.64
C ARG A 84 8.70 -34.07 36.31
N ILE A 85 8.55 -34.36 35.03
CA ILE A 85 8.42 -35.75 34.55
C ILE A 85 9.71 -36.50 34.85
N THR A 86 10.83 -35.95 34.54
CA THR A 86 12.17 -36.55 34.83
C THR A 86 12.36 -36.82 36.34
N GLU A 87 12.00 -35.84 37.16
CA GLU A 87 12.05 -35.95 38.61
C GLU A 87 11.11 -37.06 39.12
N THR A 88 9.93 -37.15 38.58
CA THR A 88 8.94 -38.20 38.91
C THR A 88 9.43 -39.57 38.46
N GLU A 89 10.04 -39.70 37.30
CA GLU A 89 10.65 -40.93 36.81
C GLU A 89 11.78 -41.41 37.75
N ASP A 90 12.64 -40.50 38.18
CA ASP A 90 13.72 -40.75 39.12
C ASP A 90 13.17 -41.27 40.47
N ARG A 91 12.11 -40.67 40.98
CA ARG A 91 11.43 -41.10 42.20
C ARG A 91 10.80 -42.48 42.08
N ILE A 92 10.18 -42.75 40.92
CA ILE A 92 9.61 -44.07 40.63
C ILE A 92 10.69 -45.13 40.59
N SER A 93 11.85 -44.83 39.94
CA SER A 93 12.99 -45.73 39.90
C SER A 93 13.53 -46.02 41.31
N GLU A 94 13.65 -45.00 42.17
CA GLU A 94 14.06 -45.15 43.56
C GLU A 94 13.12 -46.07 44.37
N VAL A 95 11.79 -45.92 44.19
CA VAL A 95 10.79 -46.75 44.84
C VAL A 95 10.86 -48.17 44.33
N GLU A 96 11.01 -48.40 43.04
CA GLU A 96 11.19 -49.72 42.42
C GLU A 96 12.42 -50.42 42.98
N ASP A 97 13.56 -49.71 43.10
CA ASP A 97 14.80 -50.26 43.68
C ASP A 97 14.63 -50.66 45.15
N LYS A 98 13.84 -49.91 45.89
CA LYS A 98 13.53 -50.24 47.28
C LYS A 98 12.56 -51.43 47.45
N MET A 99 11.75 -51.66 46.45
CA MET A 99 10.78 -52.76 46.50
C MET A 99 11.39 -54.12 46.14
N VAL A 100 12.53 -54.11 45.52
CA VAL A 100 13.30 -55.31 45.20
C VAL A 100 14.19 -55.70 46.41
#